data_307cad739c3a2be19f8df12850bbfbf1
#
_entry.id   307cad739c3a2be19f8df12850bbfbf1
#
_cell.length_a   1.000
_cell.length_b   1.000
_cell.length_c   1.000
_cell.angle_alpha   90.00
_cell.angle_beta   90.00
_cell.angle_gamma   90.00
#
_symmetry.space_group_name_H-M   'P 1'
#
loop_
_entity.id
_entity.type
_entity.pdbx_description
1 polymer ?
#
loop_
_entity_poly.entity_id
_entity_poly.type
_entity_poly.pdbx_seq_one_letter_code
_entity_poly.pdbx_strand_id
1 'polypeptide(L)'
;MGTQFEHDFIPLPENEFAVAAVERLFAETPAIDPPLLFLFGPSGAGKSHLVMQALEAFHHRYEGVRQRTLSAYEFATLNMESAAGEEETAAQLEELADLDVFVCEGVQHFDRQTWLQKKLILLIDDILRSGGRVILTSQLPVGAYEQTHPKLVSRFHSGVTASMAMPGVESRKRLIQYFAAIHDLEIHPTAVEQLARKMPVSPREMHGAIVQLEAVQRLEEREIDNGTVEELLAFQQPRNVPSMTDVARSVAKEFGVTVRSIRSPARAQTLLIPRQVAMLLSRELIQANYSDIGAYYGGRSHSTVMHACQALTRKSSGSPELDYRVCQLRRVLQGQPIKPR
;
A
#
# COMPACT_ATOMS: atom_id res chain seq x y z
N MET A 1 -17.58 -6.61 -4.96
CA MET A 1 -18.12 -5.33 -4.48
C MET A 1 -17.15 -4.26 -4.93
N GLY A 2 -17.49 -3.50 -6.00
CA GLY A 2 -16.68 -2.37 -6.46
C GLY A 2 -16.68 -1.27 -5.40
N THR A 3 -15.54 -0.78 -5.02
CA THR A 3 -15.40 0.45 -4.22
C THR A 3 -15.91 1.60 -5.09
N GLN A 4 -17.13 2.04 -4.85
CA GLN A 4 -17.65 3.28 -5.43
C GLN A 4 -16.83 4.42 -4.83
N PHE A 5 -16.16 5.21 -5.67
CA PHE A 5 -15.49 6.43 -5.22
C PHE A 5 -16.55 7.51 -5.01
N GLU A 6 -16.54 8.16 -3.86
CA GLU A 6 -17.52 9.18 -3.49
C GLU A 6 -17.33 10.51 -4.24
N HIS A 7 -16.31 10.63 -5.08
CA HIS A 7 -15.95 11.87 -5.76
C HIS A 7 -15.30 11.61 -7.12
N ASP A 8 -15.36 12.60 -8.01
CA ASP A 8 -14.75 12.54 -9.35
C ASP A 8 -13.23 12.51 -9.32
N PHE A 9 -12.65 11.87 -10.34
CA PHE A 9 -11.21 11.91 -10.56
C PHE A 9 -10.79 13.29 -11.08
N ILE A 10 -9.79 13.89 -10.44
CA ILE A 10 -9.26 15.19 -10.87
C ILE A 10 -8.02 15.00 -11.73
N PRO A 11 -8.05 15.41 -12.99
CA PRO A 11 -6.87 15.47 -13.82
C PRO A 11 -5.84 16.45 -13.26
N LEU A 12 -4.59 15.97 -13.16
CA LEU A 12 -3.45 16.74 -12.67
C LEU A 12 -2.32 16.69 -13.70
N PRO A 13 -1.41 17.66 -13.74
CA PRO A 13 -0.28 17.65 -14.69
C PRO A 13 0.52 16.35 -14.63
N GLU A 14 0.67 15.75 -13.47
CA GLU A 14 1.44 14.53 -13.27
C GLU A 14 0.78 13.27 -13.83
N ASN A 15 -0.50 13.30 -14.14
CA ASN A 15 -1.25 12.15 -14.67
C ASN A 15 -1.95 12.42 -16.01
N GLU A 16 -1.68 13.58 -16.64
CA GLU A 16 -2.33 14.03 -17.88
C GLU A 16 -2.20 13.01 -19.02
N PHE A 17 -1.01 12.43 -19.17
CA PHE A 17 -0.78 11.39 -20.17
C PHE A 17 -1.59 10.12 -19.89
N ALA A 18 -1.70 9.72 -18.63
CA ALA A 18 -2.48 8.55 -18.23
C ALA A 18 -3.98 8.78 -18.49
N VAL A 19 -4.49 9.97 -18.16
CA VAL A 19 -5.88 10.38 -18.47
C VAL A 19 -6.14 10.30 -19.97
N ALA A 20 -5.30 10.94 -20.78
CA ALA A 20 -5.43 10.92 -22.23
C ALA A 20 -5.35 9.49 -22.82
N ALA A 21 -4.52 8.62 -22.25
CA ALA A 21 -4.42 7.23 -22.67
C ALA A 21 -5.69 6.44 -22.35
N VAL A 22 -6.28 6.64 -21.18
CA VAL A 22 -7.56 6.03 -20.80
C VAL A 22 -8.69 6.54 -21.71
N GLU A 23 -8.79 7.84 -21.95
CA GLU A 23 -9.79 8.42 -22.84
C GLU A 23 -9.69 7.86 -24.27
N ARG A 24 -8.48 7.71 -24.80
CA ARG A 24 -8.25 7.10 -26.12
C ARG A 24 -8.61 5.62 -26.18
N LEU A 25 -8.40 4.88 -25.09
CA LEU A 25 -8.81 3.48 -25.00
C LEU A 25 -10.33 3.35 -25.04
N PHE A 26 -11.03 4.28 -24.39
CA PHE A 26 -12.51 4.27 -24.29
C PHE A 26 -13.20 5.12 -25.38
N ALA A 27 -12.48 5.61 -26.37
CA ALA A 27 -13.09 6.21 -27.56
C ALA A 27 -14.00 5.20 -28.27
N GLU A 28 -14.97 5.69 -29.05
CA GLU A 28 -15.91 4.86 -29.81
C GLU A 28 -15.18 3.80 -30.63
N THR A 29 -14.19 4.23 -31.41
CA THR A 29 -13.18 3.35 -31.96
C THR A 29 -11.90 3.56 -31.15
N PRO A 30 -11.33 2.51 -30.52
CA PRO A 30 -10.10 2.68 -29.76
C PRO A 30 -9.01 3.33 -30.61
N ALA A 31 -8.44 4.42 -30.11
CA ALA A 31 -7.31 5.11 -30.77
C ALA A 31 -5.95 4.55 -30.28
N ILE A 32 -5.94 3.33 -29.78
CA ILE A 32 -4.78 2.54 -29.33
C ILE A 32 -4.89 1.18 -30.01
N ASP A 33 -3.81 0.74 -30.67
CA ASP A 33 -3.73 -0.56 -31.35
C ASP A 33 -2.46 -1.30 -30.92
N PRO A 34 -2.56 -2.49 -30.30
CA PRO A 34 -3.80 -3.13 -29.80
C PRO A 34 -4.44 -2.33 -28.65
N PRO A 35 -5.76 -2.48 -28.40
CA PRO A 35 -6.48 -1.76 -27.36
C PRO A 35 -6.13 -2.27 -25.95
N LEU A 36 -4.86 -2.12 -25.58
CA LEU A 36 -4.27 -2.49 -24.32
C LEU A 36 -3.59 -1.30 -23.66
N LEU A 37 -3.90 -1.06 -22.39
CA LEU A 37 -3.25 -0.04 -21.56
C LEU A 37 -2.57 -0.69 -20.36
N PHE A 38 -1.27 -0.42 -20.22
CA PHE A 38 -0.51 -0.74 -19.01
C PHE A 38 -0.31 0.53 -18.18
N LEU A 39 -1.03 0.64 -17.06
CA LEU A 39 -1.02 1.80 -16.19
C LEU A 39 -0.22 1.50 -14.92
N PHE A 40 0.88 2.21 -14.70
CA PHE A 40 1.74 1.95 -13.54
C PHE A 40 2.00 3.20 -12.70
N GLY A 41 2.37 2.99 -11.45
CA GLY A 41 2.72 4.05 -10.50
C GLY A 41 2.50 3.62 -9.06
N PRO A 42 2.93 4.42 -8.08
CA PRO A 42 2.88 4.06 -6.68
C PRO A 42 1.45 3.79 -6.19
N SER A 43 1.35 3.07 -5.07
CA SER A 43 0.05 2.84 -4.43
C SER A 43 -0.56 4.18 -4.01
N GLY A 44 -1.88 4.32 -4.19
CA GLY A 44 -2.59 5.55 -3.85
C GLY A 44 -2.50 6.68 -4.88
N ALA A 45 -1.74 6.54 -5.99
CA ALA A 45 -1.65 7.56 -7.04
C ALA A 45 -2.95 7.78 -7.86
N GLY A 46 -4.00 6.99 -7.61
CA GLY A 46 -5.30 7.15 -8.26
C GLY A 46 -5.55 6.25 -9.46
N LYS A 47 -4.71 5.24 -9.73
CA LYS A 47 -4.86 4.32 -10.88
C LYS A 47 -6.25 3.68 -10.95
N SER A 48 -6.66 3.00 -9.88
CA SER A 48 -7.98 2.35 -9.82
C SER A 48 -9.12 3.36 -9.93
N HIS A 49 -8.98 4.54 -9.34
CA HIS A 49 -9.97 5.61 -9.42
C HIS A 49 -10.18 6.09 -10.87
N LEU A 50 -9.08 6.40 -11.57
CA LEU A 50 -9.12 6.80 -12.99
C LEU A 50 -9.81 5.73 -13.85
N VAL A 51 -9.42 4.47 -13.67
CA VAL A 51 -9.97 3.34 -14.44
C VAL A 51 -11.46 3.15 -14.14
N MET A 52 -11.87 3.17 -12.87
CA MET A 52 -13.28 2.98 -12.48
C MET A 52 -14.16 4.09 -13.01
N GLN A 53 -13.76 5.36 -12.90
CA GLN A 53 -14.52 6.47 -13.46
C GLN A 53 -14.69 6.35 -14.99
N ALA A 54 -13.63 5.94 -15.68
CA ALA A 54 -13.71 5.74 -17.13
C ALA A 54 -14.64 4.56 -17.50
N LEU A 55 -14.61 3.48 -16.71
CA LEU A 55 -15.53 2.34 -16.87
C LEU A 55 -16.98 2.75 -16.66
N GLU A 56 -17.27 3.53 -15.63
CA GLU A 56 -18.60 4.06 -15.35
C GLU A 56 -19.10 4.95 -16.50
N ALA A 57 -18.28 5.88 -16.97
CA ALA A 57 -18.61 6.73 -18.10
C ALA A 57 -18.83 5.93 -19.39
N PHE A 58 -18.04 4.88 -19.61
CA PHE A 58 -18.19 3.98 -20.76
C PHE A 58 -19.47 3.16 -20.68
N HIS A 59 -19.78 2.62 -19.51
CA HIS A 59 -21.02 1.86 -19.26
C HIS A 59 -22.28 2.73 -19.44
N HIS A 60 -22.23 3.99 -19.00
CA HIS A 60 -23.35 4.94 -19.22
C HIS A 60 -23.54 5.32 -20.69
N ARG A 61 -22.46 5.29 -21.48
CA ARG A 61 -22.53 5.64 -22.92
C ARG A 61 -23.01 4.49 -23.79
N TYR A 62 -22.69 3.25 -23.41
CA TYR A 62 -22.97 2.05 -24.19
C TYR A 62 -23.73 1.02 -23.35
N GLU A 63 -24.98 0.75 -23.71
CA GLU A 63 -25.77 -0.28 -23.04
C GLU A 63 -25.25 -1.69 -23.36
N GLY A 64 -25.30 -2.56 -22.38
CA GLY A 64 -24.94 -3.98 -22.54
C GLY A 64 -23.45 -4.30 -22.55
N VAL A 65 -22.59 -3.34 -22.21
CA VAL A 65 -21.13 -3.58 -22.09
C VAL A 65 -20.82 -4.64 -21.03
N ARG A 66 -20.14 -5.69 -21.46
CA ARG A 66 -19.63 -6.75 -20.57
C ARG A 66 -18.25 -6.35 -20.07
N GLN A 67 -18.17 -5.99 -18.81
CA GLN A 67 -16.91 -5.59 -18.18
C GLN A 67 -16.59 -6.40 -16.93
N ARG A 68 -15.33 -6.68 -16.70
CA ARG A 68 -14.84 -7.35 -15.49
C ARG A 68 -13.57 -6.72 -14.98
N THR A 69 -13.58 -6.35 -13.71
CA THR A 69 -12.36 -5.93 -12.98
C THR A 69 -11.99 -7.01 -11.98
N LEU A 70 -10.76 -7.49 -12.04
CA LEU A 70 -10.20 -8.47 -11.12
C LEU A 70 -8.87 -7.95 -10.57
N SER A 71 -8.68 -8.08 -9.27
CA SER A 71 -7.34 -8.01 -8.71
C SER A 71 -6.52 -9.26 -9.10
N ALA A 72 -5.20 -9.15 -9.06
CA ALA A 72 -4.33 -10.31 -9.27
C ALA A 72 -4.64 -11.47 -8.31
N TYR A 73 -5.09 -11.17 -7.09
CA TYR A 73 -5.50 -12.17 -6.11
C TYR A 73 -6.80 -12.87 -6.53
N GLU A 74 -7.84 -12.12 -6.91
CA GLU A 74 -9.11 -12.70 -7.40
C GLU A 74 -8.88 -13.52 -8.66
N PHE A 75 -8.07 -13.03 -9.60
CA PHE A 75 -7.68 -13.79 -10.79
C PHE A 75 -6.97 -15.11 -10.43
N ALA A 76 -6.08 -15.07 -9.43
CA ALA A 76 -5.42 -16.28 -8.94
C ALA A 76 -6.43 -17.25 -8.29
N THR A 77 -7.35 -16.76 -7.47
CA THR A 77 -8.36 -17.59 -6.79
C THR A 77 -9.28 -18.28 -7.78
N LEU A 78 -9.84 -17.54 -8.74
CA LEU A 78 -10.66 -18.10 -9.81
C LEU A 78 -9.96 -19.24 -10.57
N ASN A 79 -8.64 -19.16 -10.73
CA ASN A 79 -7.87 -20.19 -11.40
C ASN A 79 -7.40 -21.32 -10.47
N MET A 80 -7.45 -21.17 -9.13
CA MET A 80 -7.08 -22.20 -8.15
C MET A 80 -8.26 -23.05 -7.67
N GLU A 81 -9.45 -22.46 -7.54
CA GLU A 81 -10.68 -23.16 -7.15
C GLU A 81 -11.10 -24.22 -8.17
N SER A 82 -10.56 -24.12 -9.37
CA SER A 82 -10.72 -25.08 -10.45
C SER A 82 -10.04 -26.44 -10.25
N ALA A 83 -9.47 -26.71 -9.11
CA ALA A 83 -9.12 -28.08 -8.69
C ALA A 83 -10.36 -28.99 -8.54
N ALA A 84 -11.58 -28.43 -8.62
CA ALA A 84 -12.84 -29.17 -8.57
C ALA A 84 -13.36 -29.66 -9.94
N GLY A 85 -12.80 -29.18 -11.07
CA GLY A 85 -13.14 -29.66 -12.41
C GLY A 85 -12.54 -28.81 -13.52
N GLU A 86 -11.80 -29.42 -14.45
CA GLU A 86 -11.21 -28.71 -15.60
C GLU A 86 -12.28 -28.04 -16.50
N GLU A 87 -13.50 -28.60 -16.55
CA GLU A 87 -14.62 -28.09 -17.36
C GLU A 87 -15.18 -26.74 -16.82
N GLU A 88 -15.28 -26.57 -15.50
CA GLU A 88 -15.84 -25.35 -14.89
C GLU A 88 -14.88 -24.16 -15.04
N THR A 89 -13.57 -24.42 -15.04
CA THR A 89 -12.54 -23.41 -15.32
C THR A 89 -12.54 -22.95 -16.75
N ALA A 90 -12.71 -23.88 -17.67
CA ALA A 90 -12.77 -23.57 -19.10
C ALA A 90 -13.97 -22.66 -19.40
N ALA A 91 -15.14 -22.95 -18.85
CA ALA A 91 -16.33 -22.14 -19.01
C ALA A 91 -16.17 -20.71 -18.45
N GLN A 92 -15.55 -20.55 -17.27
CA GLN A 92 -15.26 -19.24 -16.68
C GLN A 92 -14.25 -18.43 -17.49
N LEU A 93 -13.22 -19.07 -18.06
CA LEU A 93 -12.27 -18.39 -18.94
C LEU A 93 -12.88 -18.03 -20.29
N GLU A 94 -13.78 -18.85 -20.83
CA GLU A 94 -14.57 -18.52 -22.03
C GLU A 94 -15.48 -17.30 -21.79
N GLU A 95 -16.14 -17.22 -20.62
CA GLU A 95 -16.94 -16.05 -20.24
C GLU A 95 -16.08 -14.78 -20.16
N LEU A 96 -14.87 -14.89 -19.63
CA LEU A 96 -13.92 -13.76 -19.56
C LEU A 96 -13.34 -13.39 -20.94
N ALA A 97 -13.23 -14.32 -21.87
CA ALA A 97 -12.71 -14.07 -23.22
C ALA A 97 -13.68 -13.20 -24.09
N ASP A 98 -14.94 -13.21 -23.73
CA ASP A 98 -16.03 -12.51 -24.45
C ASP A 98 -16.30 -11.08 -23.89
N LEU A 99 -15.44 -10.57 -23.01
CA LEU A 99 -15.59 -9.26 -22.40
C LEU A 99 -15.25 -8.13 -23.38
N ASP A 100 -16.06 -7.07 -23.34
CA ASP A 100 -15.76 -5.81 -24.05
C ASP A 100 -14.64 -5.03 -23.36
N VAL A 101 -14.55 -5.16 -22.00
CA VAL A 101 -13.48 -4.54 -21.21
C VAL A 101 -13.06 -5.46 -20.08
N PHE A 102 -11.76 -5.75 -20.02
CA PHE A 102 -11.13 -6.47 -18.92
C PHE A 102 -10.09 -5.60 -18.20
N VAL A 103 -10.20 -5.55 -16.89
CA VAL A 103 -9.21 -4.85 -16.03
C VAL A 103 -8.58 -5.86 -15.08
N CYS A 104 -7.25 -5.91 -15.06
CA CYS A 104 -6.49 -6.68 -14.07
C CYS A 104 -5.64 -5.76 -13.21
N GLU A 105 -5.97 -5.69 -11.92
CA GLU A 105 -5.26 -4.84 -10.98
C GLU A 105 -4.12 -5.56 -10.27
N GLY A 106 -2.98 -4.86 -10.17
CA GLY A 106 -1.86 -5.34 -9.39
C GLY A 106 -1.07 -6.47 -10.05
N VAL A 107 -0.88 -6.41 -11.37
CA VAL A 107 -0.19 -7.47 -12.14
C VAL A 107 1.26 -7.74 -11.70
N GLN A 108 1.88 -6.86 -10.89
CA GLN A 108 3.18 -7.14 -10.27
C GLN A 108 3.15 -8.38 -9.35
N HIS A 109 1.99 -8.77 -8.85
CA HIS A 109 1.85 -9.96 -8.01
C HIS A 109 1.94 -11.27 -8.79
N PHE A 110 1.90 -11.22 -10.12
CA PHE A 110 2.14 -12.40 -10.97
C PHE A 110 3.62 -12.71 -11.20
N ASP A 111 4.54 -11.80 -10.81
CA ASP A 111 5.97 -12.11 -10.89
C ASP A 111 6.27 -13.42 -10.15
N ARG A 112 7.11 -14.30 -10.75
CA ARG A 112 7.41 -15.66 -10.27
C ARG A 112 6.26 -16.69 -10.35
N GLN A 113 5.05 -16.31 -10.76
CA GLN A 113 3.90 -17.23 -10.84
C GLN A 113 3.63 -17.65 -12.30
N THR A 114 4.55 -18.46 -12.87
CA THR A 114 4.59 -18.77 -14.29
C THR A 114 3.27 -19.33 -14.85
N TRP A 115 2.52 -20.11 -14.06
CA TRP A 115 1.26 -20.68 -14.51
C TRP A 115 0.15 -19.62 -14.62
N LEU A 116 0.07 -18.67 -13.68
CA LEU A 116 -0.87 -17.54 -13.76
C LEU A 116 -0.51 -16.60 -14.91
N GLN A 117 0.78 -16.35 -15.12
CA GLN A 117 1.25 -15.55 -16.24
C GLN A 117 0.80 -16.14 -17.60
N LYS A 118 0.88 -17.47 -17.75
CA LYS A 118 0.40 -18.14 -18.97
C LYS A 118 -1.11 -17.98 -19.17
N LYS A 119 -1.89 -18.12 -18.10
CA LYS A 119 -3.35 -17.92 -18.14
C LYS A 119 -3.70 -16.47 -18.50
N LEU A 120 -3.03 -15.50 -17.91
CA LEU A 120 -3.24 -14.10 -18.22
C LEU A 120 -2.88 -13.76 -19.68
N ILE A 121 -1.79 -14.33 -20.22
CA ILE A 121 -1.41 -14.16 -21.64
C ILE A 121 -2.53 -14.63 -22.55
N LEU A 122 -3.06 -15.86 -22.31
CA LEU A 122 -4.14 -16.43 -23.14
C LEU A 122 -5.38 -15.54 -23.08
N LEU A 123 -5.80 -15.13 -21.88
CA LEU A 123 -6.97 -14.27 -21.71
C LEU A 123 -6.81 -12.91 -22.41
N ILE A 124 -5.65 -12.26 -22.28
CA ILE A 124 -5.36 -11.03 -23.01
C ILE A 124 -5.47 -11.23 -24.51
N ASP A 125 -4.87 -12.31 -25.03
CA ASP A 125 -4.87 -12.59 -26.47
C ASP A 125 -6.27 -12.89 -26.98
N ASP A 126 -7.12 -13.57 -26.21
CA ASP A 126 -8.49 -13.90 -26.60
C ASP A 126 -9.38 -12.64 -26.58
N ILE A 127 -9.33 -11.81 -25.52
CA ILE A 127 -10.08 -10.55 -25.44
C ILE A 127 -9.70 -9.60 -26.58
N LEU A 128 -8.41 -9.43 -26.85
CA LEU A 128 -7.96 -8.55 -27.92
C LEU A 128 -8.39 -9.07 -29.31
N ARG A 129 -8.41 -10.38 -29.51
CA ARG A 129 -8.89 -11.02 -30.74
C ARG A 129 -10.38 -10.83 -30.95
N SER A 130 -11.17 -10.83 -29.88
CA SER A 130 -12.61 -10.55 -29.90
C SER A 130 -12.95 -9.06 -30.07
N GLY A 131 -11.93 -8.18 -30.11
CA GLY A 131 -12.11 -6.72 -30.22
C GLY A 131 -12.34 -6.01 -28.89
N GLY A 132 -12.18 -6.70 -27.78
CA GLY A 132 -12.27 -6.14 -26.43
C GLY A 132 -11.06 -5.28 -26.07
N ARG A 133 -11.14 -4.59 -24.93
CA ARG A 133 -10.15 -3.69 -24.39
C ARG A 133 -9.55 -4.28 -23.10
N VAL A 134 -8.25 -4.09 -22.90
CA VAL A 134 -7.54 -4.60 -21.72
C VAL A 134 -6.84 -3.46 -20.99
N ILE A 135 -7.04 -3.39 -19.67
CA ILE A 135 -6.29 -2.49 -18.78
C ILE A 135 -5.57 -3.34 -17.74
N LEU A 136 -4.27 -3.13 -17.64
CA LEU A 136 -3.43 -3.77 -16.62
C LEU A 136 -2.89 -2.69 -15.71
N THR A 137 -3.10 -2.81 -14.39
CA THR A 137 -2.51 -1.85 -13.45
C THR A 137 -1.37 -2.48 -12.65
N SER A 138 -0.34 -1.69 -12.37
CA SER A 138 0.85 -2.12 -11.64
C SER A 138 1.38 -1.03 -10.70
N GLN A 139 2.13 -1.44 -9.68
CA GLN A 139 2.98 -0.51 -8.92
C GLN A 139 4.36 -0.33 -9.58
N LEU A 140 4.78 -1.27 -10.41
CA LEU A 140 6.10 -1.33 -11.03
C LEU A 140 6.02 -0.98 -12.52
N PRO A 141 7.01 -0.28 -13.08
CA PRO A 141 7.16 -0.11 -14.51
C PRO A 141 7.49 -1.46 -15.18
N VAL A 142 7.22 -1.58 -16.49
CA VAL A 142 7.43 -2.83 -17.22
C VAL A 142 8.88 -3.35 -17.12
N GLY A 143 9.87 -2.45 -17.09
CA GLY A 143 11.28 -2.82 -16.98
C GLY A 143 11.72 -3.41 -15.64
N ALA A 144 10.86 -3.38 -14.61
CA ALA A 144 11.16 -3.94 -13.29
C ALA A 144 10.74 -5.42 -13.14
N TYR A 145 10.16 -6.02 -14.17
CA TYR A 145 9.72 -7.41 -14.17
C TYR A 145 10.85 -8.37 -14.55
N GLU A 146 11.58 -8.89 -13.56
CA GLU A 146 12.76 -9.75 -13.78
C GLU A 146 12.42 -11.23 -13.94
N GLN A 147 11.34 -11.72 -13.30
CA GLN A 147 10.95 -13.13 -13.28
C GLN A 147 9.58 -13.36 -13.92
N THR A 148 9.25 -12.50 -14.87
CA THR A 148 8.02 -12.58 -15.65
C THR A 148 8.29 -13.17 -17.03
N HIS A 149 7.37 -14.00 -17.50
CA HIS A 149 7.47 -14.66 -18.79
C HIS A 149 7.62 -13.63 -19.94
N PRO A 150 8.61 -13.78 -20.86
CA PRO A 150 8.90 -12.76 -21.88
C PRO A 150 7.68 -12.39 -22.74
N LYS A 151 6.77 -13.34 -23.01
CA LYS A 151 5.53 -13.06 -23.75
C LYS A 151 4.61 -12.10 -22.96
N LEU A 152 4.52 -12.22 -21.64
CA LEU A 152 3.70 -11.29 -20.85
C LEU A 152 4.29 -9.89 -20.83
N VAL A 153 5.61 -9.79 -20.67
CA VAL A 153 6.32 -8.50 -20.79
C VAL A 153 6.10 -7.90 -22.18
N SER A 154 6.15 -8.71 -23.23
CA SER A 154 5.84 -8.27 -24.61
C SER A 154 4.39 -7.71 -24.71
N ARG A 155 3.40 -8.35 -24.04
CA ARG A 155 2.02 -7.84 -24.01
C ARG A 155 1.94 -6.50 -23.26
N PHE A 156 2.66 -6.32 -22.15
CA PHE A 156 2.72 -5.04 -21.46
C PHE A 156 3.23 -3.90 -22.36
N HIS A 157 4.12 -4.21 -23.29
CA HIS A 157 4.67 -3.25 -24.25
C HIS A 157 3.87 -3.12 -25.55
N SER A 158 2.94 -4.03 -25.85
CA SER A 158 2.25 -4.05 -27.15
C SER A 158 1.27 -2.90 -27.33
N GLY A 159 0.67 -2.41 -26.25
CA GLY A 159 -0.23 -1.27 -26.24
C GLY A 159 0.43 0.02 -25.73
N VAL A 160 -0.36 0.85 -25.07
CA VAL A 160 0.15 2.08 -24.44
C VAL A 160 0.57 1.81 -23.00
N THR A 161 1.76 2.28 -22.65
CA THR A 161 2.25 2.26 -21.27
C THR A 161 2.21 3.68 -20.72
N ALA A 162 1.44 3.89 -19.64
CA ALA A 162 1.29 5.19 -19.01
C ALA A 162 1.65 5.14 -17.52
N SER A 163 2.36 6.18 -17.06
CA SER A 163 2.71 6.32 -15.64
C SER A 163 1.79 7.29 -14.93
N MET A 164 1.52 7.01 -13.67
CA MET A 164 0.88 7.94 -12.74
C MET A 164 1.85 8.25 -11.61
N ALA A 165 2.20 9.52 -11.46
CA ALA A 165 3.06 9.97 -10.37
C ALA A 165 2.26 10.48 -9.18
N MET A 166 2.93 10.64 -8.03
CA MET A 166 2.35 11.33 -6.89
C MET A 166 2.23 12.83 -7.17
N PRO A 167 1.17 13.50 -6.69
CA PRO A 167 0.94 14.91 -6.95
C PRO A 167 2.04 15.79 -6.36
N GLY A 168 2.49 16.79 -7.10
CA GLY A 168 3.36 17.86 -6.65
C GLY A 168 2.65 18.82 -5.67
N VAL A 169 3.35 19.81 -5.14
CA VAL A 169 2.77 20.73 -4.13
C VAL A 169 1.53 21.46 -4.65
N GLU A 170 1.59 21.98 -5.86
CA GLU A 170 0.45 22.73 -6.44
C GLU A 170 -0.74 21.81 -6.74
N SER A 171 -0.48 20.61 -7.22
CA SER A 171 -1.51 19.59 -7.42
C SER A 171 -2.13 19.14 -6.11
N ARG A 172 -1.33 19.02 -5.04
CA ARG A 172 -1.84 18.74 -3.69
C ARG A 172 -2.74 19.86 -3.15
N LYS A 173 -2.39 21.13 -3.38
CA LYS A 173 -3.27 22.26 -3.01
C LYS A 173 -4.62 22.15 -3.68
N ARG A 174 -4.64 21.88 -4.99
CA ARG A 174 -5.89 21.68 -5.76
C ARG A 174 -6.72 20.54 -5.20
N LEU A 175 -6.09 19.40 -4.89
CA LEU A 175 -6.78 18.25 -4.29
C LEU A 175 -7.33 18.55 -2.90
N ILE A 176 -6.56 19.22 -2.02
CA ILE A 176 -7.00 19.61 -0.69
C ILE A 176 -8.22 20.54 -0.78
N GLN A 177 -8.16 21.56 -1.65
CA GLN A 177 -9.27 22.48 -1.86
C GLN A 177 -10.52 21.78 -2.39
N TYR A 178 -10.33 20.84 -3.32
CA TYR A 178 -11.44 20.05 -3.87
C TYR A 178 -12.09 19.16 -2.80
N PHE A 179 -11.29 18.42 -2.04
CA PHE A 179 -11.82 17.58 -0.95
C PHE A 179 -12.47 18.43 0.15
N ALA A 180 -11.89 19.58 0.50
CA ALA A 180 -12.49 20.51 1.45
C ALA A 180 -13.88 20.99 0.97
N ALA A 181 -14.01 21.32 -0.32
CA ALA A 181 -15.29 21.75 -0.89
C ALA A 181 -16.35 20.64 -0.88
N ILE A 182 -15.99 19.37 -1.11
CA ILE A 182 -16.91 18.23 -1.01
C ILE A 182 -17.45 18.05 0.41
N HIS A 183 -16.61 18.33 1.41
CA HIS A 183 -16.95 18.16 2.83
C HIS A 183 -17.49 19.46 3.49
N ASP A 184 -17.78 20.51 2.71
CA ASP A 184 -18.17 21.83 3.22
C ASP A 184 -17.23 22.36 4.32
N LEU A 185 -15.93 22.07 4.15
CA LEU A 185 -14.89 22.39 5.13
C LEU A 185 -14.17 23.68 4.74
N GLU A 186 -14.26 24.69 5.58
CA GLU A 186 -13.50 25.94 5.43
C GLU A 186 -12.10 25.79 6.03
N ILE A 187 -11.08 25.87 5.18
CA ILE A 187 -9.67 25.79 5.59
C ILE A 187 -8.99 27.10 5.24
N HIS A 188 -8.29 27.70 6.22
CA HIS A 188 -7.54 28.92 5.97
C HIS A 188 -6.49 28.70 4.88
N PRO A 189 -6.26 29.64 3.92
CA PRO A 189 -5.34 29.46 2.79
C PRO A 189 -3.91 29.08 3.20
N THR A 190 -3.42 29.61 4.33
CA THR A 190 -2.09 29.27 4.87
C THR A 190 -2.04 27.82 5.39
N ALA A 191 -3.15 27.30 5.92
CA ALA A 191 -3.28 25.92 6.37
C ALA A 191 -3.31 24.95 5.17
N VAL A 192 -3.97 25.33 4.07
CA VAL A 192 -3.91 24.56 2.79
C VAL A 192 -2.47 24.47 2.28
N GLU A 193 -1.74 25.59 2.28
CA GLU A 193 -0.33 25.63 1.88
C GLU A 193 0.53 24.72 2.77
N GLN A 194 0.31 24.77 4.07
CA GLN A 194 1.04 23.98 5.05
C GLN A 194 0.77 22.49 4.86
N LEU A 195 -0.49 22.08 4.70
CA LEU A 195 -0.87 20.69 4.40
C LEU A 195 -0.19 20.20 3.11
N ALA A 196 -0.31 20.98 2.03
CA ALA A 196 0.26 20.61 0.74
C ALA A 196 1.78 20.44 0.77
N ARG A 197 2.49 21.21 1.56
CA ARG A 197 3.96 21.11 1.71
C ARG A 197 4.39 20.02 2.66
N LYS A 198 3.73 19.89 3.81
CA LYS A 198 4.14 18.95 4.87
C LYS A 198 3.59 17.53 4.71
N MET A 199 2.58 17.34 3.87
CA MET A 199 1.99 16.00 3.56
C MET A 199 2.35 15.54 2.14
N PRO A 200 3.54 14.99 1.90
CA PRO A 200 3.90 14.38 0.60
C PRO A 200 3.29 12.98 0.46
N VAL A 201 1.96 12.89 0.57
CA VAL A 201 1.20 11.65 0.63
C VAL A 201 0.31 11.45 -0.60
N SER A 202 -0.32 10.31 -0.70
CA SER A 202 -1.24 9.98 -1.79
C SER A 202 -2.55 10.80 -1.71
N PRO A 203 -3.27 10.99 -2.84
CA PRO A 203 -4.62 11.57 -2.85
C PRO A 203 -5.57 10.93 -1.84
N ARG A 204 -5.51 9.59 -1.67
CA ARG A 204 -6.32 8.86 -0.68
C ARG A 204 -6.01 9.30 0.76
N GLU A 205 -4.75 9.44 1.08
CA GLU A 205 -4.33 9.90 2.43
C GLU A 205 -4.69 11.38 2.65
N MET A 206 -4.61 12.21 1.61
CA MET A 206 -5.07 13.60 1.68
C MET A 206 -6.58 13.70 1.94
N HIS A 207 -7.39 12.90 1.23
CA HIS A 207 -8.83 12.82 1.50
C HIS A 207 -9.09 12.38 2.95
N GLY A 208 -8.40 11.34 3.42
CA GLY A 208 -8.49 10.91 4.83
C GLY A 208 -8.12 12.01 5.83
N ALA A 209 -7.15 12.86 5.51
CA ALA A 209 -6.80 14.02 6.34
C ALA A 209 -7.92 15.07 6.38
N ILE A 210 -8.55 15.35 5.26
CA ILE A 210 -9.69 16.28 5.18
C ILE A 210 -10.88 15.75 6.00
N VAL A 211 -11.21 14.46 5.91
CA VAL A 211 -12.25 13.83 6.75
C VAL A 211 -11.93 13.96 8.24
N GLN A 212 -10.67 13.84 8.63
CA GLN A 212 -10.26 14.04 10.02
C GLN A 212 -10.41 15.51 10.45
N LEU A 213 -10.04 16.48 9.60
CA LEU A 213 -10.23 17.92 9.88
C LEU A 213 -11.70 18.30 9.97
N GLU A 214 -12.55 17.72 9.12
CA GLU A 214 -14.01 17.87 9.21
C GLU A 214 -14.53 17.38 10.57
N ALA A 215 -14.08 16.22 11.04
CA ALA A 215 -14.45 15.73 12.36
C ALA A 215 -14.01 16.66 13.50
N VAL A 216 -12.82 17.24 13.42
CA VAL A 216 -12.33 18.23 14.38
C VAL A 216 -13.20 19.48 14.36
N GLN A 217 -13.50 20.04 13.18
CA GLN A 217 -14.34 21.22 13.05
C GLN A 217 -15.73 21.01 13.68
N ARG A 218 -16.36 19.85 13.38
CA ARG A 218 -17.70 19.52 13.91
C ARG A 218 -17.74 19.25 15.41
N LEU A 219 -16.67 18.68 15.98
CA LEU A 219 -16.62 18.32 17.39
C LEU A 219 -16.17 19.49 18.29
N GLU A 220 -15.26 20.32 17.79
CA GLU A 220 -14.64 21.40 18.57
C GLU A 220 -15.15 22.78 18.20
N GLU A 221 -16.01 22.88 17.17
CA GLU A 221 -16.58 24.15 16.65
C GLU A 221 -15.51 25.21 16.37
N ARG A 222 -14.31 24.78 15.89
CA ARG A 222 -13.20 25.68 15.64
C ARG A 222 -12.80 25.71 14.16
N GLU A 223 -12.28 26.84 13.72
CA GLU A 223 -11.73 27.02 12.37
C GLU A 223 -10.48 26.13 12.14
N ILE A 224 -10.30 25.68 10.91
CA ILE A 224 -9.12 24.91 10.52
C ILE A 224 -7.99 25.88 10.11
N ASP A 225 -7.17 26.18 11.07
CA ASP A 225 -5.98 27.02 10.94
C ASP A 225 -4.67 26.22 10.90
N ASN A 226 -3.54 26.92 10.89
CA ASN A 226 -2.21 26.30 10.91
C ASN A 226 -1.96 25.46 12.17
N GLY A 227 -2.52 25.85 13.30
CA GLY A 227 -2.39 25.13 14.57
C GLY A 227 -3.08 23.77 14.50
N THR A 228 -4.33 23.75 14.01
CA THR A 228 -5.11 22.53 13.79
C THR A 228 -4.40 21.57 12.82
N VAL A 229 -3.81 22.12 11.76
CA VAL A 229 -3.00 21.32 10.81
C VAL A 229 -1.74 20.77 11.47
N GLU A 230 -1.07 21.50 12.33
CA GLU A 230 0.10 21.00 13.07
C GLU A 230 -0.26 19.86 14.02
N GLU A 231 -1.38 19.96 14.70
CA GLU A 231 -1.90 18.89 15.56
C GLU A 231 -2.20 17.62 14.74
N LEU A 232 -2.89 17.77 13.59
CA LEU A 232 -3.15 16.66 12.69
C LEU A 232 -1.85 16.00 12.19
N LEU A 233 -0.90 16.81 11.71
CA LEU A 233 0.38 16.31 11.21
C LEU A 233 1.21 15.64 12.30
N ALA A 234 1.18 16.15 13.53
CA ALA A 234 1.83 15.52 14.68
C ALA A 234 1.19 14.17 15.01
N PHE A 235 -0.12 14.06 14.86
CA PHE A 235 -0.85 12.80 15.07
C PHE A 235 -0.60 11.78 13.94
N GLN A 236 -0.48 12.26 12.70
CA GLN A 236 -0.24 11.43 11.50
C GLN A 236 1.24 11.11 11.27
N GLN A 237 2.17 11.84 11.92
CA GLN A 237 3.56 11.40 11.87
C GLN A 237 3.60 9.92 12.28
N PRO A 238 4.17 9.02 11.43
CA PRO A 238 4.35 7.66 11.83
C PRO A 238 5.06 7.73 13.18
N ARG A 239 4.41 7.25 14.24
CA ARG A 239 5.09 7.04 15.52
C ARG A 239 6.39 6.40 15.13
N ASN A 240 7.52 7.07 15.40
CA ASN A 240 8.86 6.65 14.97
C ASN A 240 8.94 5.15 15.16
N VAL A 241 8.70 4.37 14.09
CA VAL A 241 8.88 2.92 14.16
C VAL A 241 10.39 2.75 14.33
N PRO A 242 10.85 2.41 15.51
CA PRO A 242 12.28 2.35 15.77
C PRO A 242 12.89 1.29 14.86
N SER A 243 14.08 1.52 14.36
CA SER A 243 14.83 0.45 13.70
C SER A 243 15.29 -0.59 14.72
N MET A 244 15.64 -1.82 14.28
CA MET A 244 16.26 -2.82 15.18
C MET A 244 17.53 -2.28 15.84
N THR A 245 18.22 -1.35 15.18
CA THR A 245 19.41 -0.67 15.74
C THR A 245 19.02 0.26 16.87
N ASP A 246 17.93 0.98 16.76
CA ASP A 246 17.45 1.88 17.81
C ASP A 246 16.95 1.10 19.02
N VAL A 247 16.22 0.00 18.79
CA VAL A 247 15.83 -0.93 19.85
C VAL A 247 17.07 -1.49 20.56
N ALA A 248 18.05 -2.00 19.82
CA ALA A 248 19.27 -2.55 20.39
C ALA A 248 20.07 -1.50 21.19
N ARG A 249 20.12 -0.25 20.70
CA ARG A 249 20.82 0.87 21.37
C ARG A 249 20.12 1.27 22.67
N SER A 250 18.80 1.40 22.66
CA SER A 250 18.00 1.76 23.83
C SER A 250 18.08 0.68 24.91
N VAL A 251 17.95 -0.58 24.53
CA VAL A 251 18.09 -1.72 25.46
C VAL A 251 19.52 -1.82 26.00
N ALA A 252 20.52 -1.64 25.16
CA ALA A 252 21.94 -1.65 25.59
C ALA A 252 22.21 -0.59 26.67
N LYS A 253 21.70 0.63 26.45
CA LYS A 253 21.83 1.75 27.41
C LYS A 253 21.11 1.42 28.73
N GLU A 254 19.90 0.92 28.69
CA GLU A 254 19.09 0.60 29.87
C GLU A 254 19.70 -0.49 30.74
N PHE A 255 20.26 -1.52 30.11
CA PHE A 255 20.83 -2.68 30.83
C PHE A 255 22.35 -2.60 31.06
N GLY A 256 23.00 -1.48 30.67
CA GLY A 256 24.44 -1.31 30.89
C GLY A 256 25.33 -2.27 30.06
N VAL A 257 24.84 -2.71 28.89
CA VAL A 257 25.54 -3.62 27.99
C VAL A 257 25.84 -2.94 26.66
N THR A 258 26.66 -3.57 25.81
CA THR A 258 26.97 -3.00 24.49
C THR A 258 26.02 -3.57 23.42
N VAL A 259 25.71 -2.77 22.38
CA VAL A 259 24.96 -3.25 21.20
C VAL A 259 25.63 -4.46 20.57
N ARG A 260 26.98 -4.43 20.50
CA ARG A 260 27.78 -5.56 19.96
C ARG A 260 27.55 -6.84 20.75
N SER A 261 27.47 -6.77 22.09
CA SER A 261 27.24 -7.95 22.95
C SER A 261 25.81 -8.50 22.79
N ILE A 262 24.80 -7.63 22.68
CA ILE A 262 23.41 -8.06 22.43
C ILE A 262 23.31 -8.79 21.08
N ARG A 263 23.98 -8.29 20.04
CA ARG A 263 24.01 -8.87 18.69
C ARG A 263 24.96 -10.05 18.51
N SER A 264 25.73 -10.39 19.54
CA SER A 264 26.68 -11.49 19.45
C SER A 264 26.03 -12.87 19.59
N PRO A 265 26.64 -13.95 19.08
CA PRO A 265 26.19 -15.31 19.30
C PRO A 265 26.42 -15.79 20.73
N ALA A 266 27.14 -15.03 21.56
CA ALA A 266 27.50 -15.39 22.93
C ALA A 266 26.26 -15.74 23.79
N ARG A 267 26.41 -16.73 24.68
CA ARG A 267 25.34 -17.22 25.56
C ARG A 267 25.54 -16.81 27.04
N ALA A 268 26.19 -15.66 27.26
CA ALA A 268 26.40 -15.16 28.62
C ALA A 268 25.04 -14.88 29.31
N GLN A 269 24.90 -15.30 30.54
CA GLN A 269 23.69 -15.19 31.32
C GLN A 269 23.25 -13.73 31.55
N THR A 270 24.22 -12.81 31.66
CA THR A 270 24.04 -11.37 31.78
C THR A 270 23.38 -10.74 30.54
N LEU A 271 23.50 -11.39 29.38
CA LEU A 271 22.90 -10.93 28.12
C LEU A 271 21.53 -11.55 27.83
N LEU A 272 21.09 -12.49 28.67
CA LEU A 272 19.85 -13.22 28.38
C LEU A 272 18.63 -12.29 28.40
N ILE A 273 18.40 -11.56 29.49
CA ILE A 273 17.27 -10.65 29.66
C ILE A 273 17.37 -9.46 28.66
N PRO A 274 18.49 -8.72 28.54
CA PRO A 274 18.60 -7.65 27.55
C PRO A 274 18.27 -8.11 26.14
N ARG A 275 18.75 -9.27 25.73
CA ARG A 275 18.50 -9.81 24.38
C ARG A 275 17.02 -10.21 24.20
N GLN A 276 16.40 -10.84 25.22
CA GLN A 276 14.97 -11.16 25.16
C GLN A 276 14.10 -9.89 25.07
N VAL A 277 14.44 -8.84 25.83
CA VAL A 277 13.77 -7.53 25.75
C VAL A 277 13.92 -6.92 24.35
N ALA A 278 15.13 -6.95 23.79
CA ALA A 278 15.38 -6.42 22.44
C ALA A 278 14.58 -7.20 21.37
N MET A 279 14.51 -8.53 21.47
CA MET A 279 13.72 -9.35 20.55
C MET A 279 12.23 -9.08 20.67
N LEU A 280 11.69 -8.96 21.91
CA LEU A 280 10.28 -8.66 22.14
C LEU A 280 9.90 -7.29 21.59
N LEU A 281 10.67 -6.24 21.93
CA LEU A 281 10.39 -4.89 21.45
C LEU A 281 10.55 -4.77 19.93
N SER A 282 11.50 -5.49 19.31
CA SER A 282 11.60 -5.57 17.85
C SER A 282 10.36 -6.21 17.23
N ARG A 283 9.80 -7.25 17.85
CA ARG A 283 8.57 -7.88 17.39
C ARG A 283 7.35 -6.97 17.54
N GLU A 284 7.21 -6.31 18.69
CA GLU A 284 6.06 -5.47 19.02
C GLU A 284 6.05 -4.13 18.27
N LEU A 285 7.18 -3.44 18.22
CA LEU A 285 7.25 -2.07 17.72
C LEU A 285 7.56 -1.98 16.22
N ILE A 286 8.33 -2.94 15.68
CA ILE A 286 8.75 -2.96 14.28
C ILE A 286 7.89 -3.95 13.48
N GLN A 287 7.20 -4.87 14.14
CA GLN A 287 6.47 -6.00 13.54
C GLN A 287 7.38 -6.93 12.69
N ALA A 288 8.68 -6.91 12.95
CA ALA A 288 9.65 -7.74 12.24
C ALA A 288 9.35 -9.23 12.42
N ASN A 289 9.58 -10.04 11.39
CA ASN A 289 9.39 -11.48 11.51
C ASN A 289 10.48 -12.13 12.41
N TYR A 290 10.18 -13.29 12.97
CA TYR A 290 11.11 -13.95 13.91
C TYR A 290 12.44 -14.35 13.28
N SER A 291 12.48 -14.60 11.97
CA SER A 291 13.70 -14.94 11.24
C SER A 291 14.65 -13.75 11.15
N ASP A 292 14.15 -12.57 10.80
CA ASP A 292 14.93 -11.33 10.70
C ASP A 292 15.43 -10.89 12.07
N ILE A 293 14.58 -10.99 13.10
CA ILE A 293 14.97 -10.73 14.49
C ILE A 293 16.10 -11.68 14.90
N GLY A 294 15.97 -12.98 14.59
CA GLY A 294 16.97 -13.97 14.89
C GLY A 294 18.32 -13.70 14.20
N ALA A 295 18.27 -13.38 12.92
CA ALA A 295 19.46 -13.02 12.14
C ALA A 295 20.17 -11.80 12.74
N TYR A 296 19.42 -10.76 13.12
CA TYR A 296 19.97 -9.54 13.69
C TYR A 296 20.60 -9.73 15.08
N TYR A 297 19.98 -10.54 15.95
CA TYR A 297 20.43 -10.76 17.33
C TYR A 297 21.30 -12.02 17.50
N GLY A 298 22.23 -12.25 16.57
CA GLY A 298 23.29 -13.25 16.70
C GLY A 298 23.01 -14.60 16.06
N GLY A 299 22.24 -14.61 14.93
CA GLY A 299 22.00 -15.81 14.14
C GLY A 299 21.12 -16.85 14.87
N ARG A 300 20.09 -16.41 15.58
CA ARG A 300 19.18 -17.29 16.31
C ARG A 300 18.09 -17.83 15.40
N SER A 301 17.67 -19.09 15.64
CA SER A 301 16.55 -19.68 14.91
C SER A 301 15.23 -19.00 15.26
N HIS A 302 14.27 -19.05 14.33
CA HIS A 302 12.90 -18.58 14.51
C HIS A 302 12.26 -19.07 15.83
N SER A 303 12.40 -20.37 16.14
CA SER A 303 11.88 -20.97 17.37
C SER A 303 12.52 -20.39 18.62
N THR A 304 13.84 -20.12 18.59
CA THR A 304 14.56 -19.49 19.71
C THR A 304 14.01 -18.09 20.00
N VAL A 305 13.75 -17.29 18.97
CA VAL A 305 13.22 -15.92 19.14
C VAL A 305 11.78 -15.98 19.67
N MET A 306 10.95 -16.84 19.12
CA MET A 306 9.57 -17.03 19.59
C MET A 306 9.53 -17.42 21.08
N HIS A 307 10.32 -18.40 21.48
CA HIS A 307 10.42 -18.82 22.90
C HIS A 307 10.98 -17.71 23.77
N ALA A 308 11.94 -16.91 23.29
CA ALA A 308 12.51 -15.78 24.03
C ALA A 308 11.45 -14.71 24.30
N CYS A 309 10.62 -14.37 23.33
CA CYS A 309 9.51 -13.43 23.49
C CYS A 309 8.48 -13.96 24.52
N GLN A 310 8.03 -15.20 24.37
CA GLN A 310 7.09 -15.83 25.30
C GLN A 310 7.62 -15.93 26.73
N ALA A 311 8.90 -16.28 26.88
CA ALA A 311 9.55 -16.38 28.19
C ALA A 311 9.66 -15.01 28.87
N LEU A 312 9.95 -13.95 28.12
CA LEU A 312 10.03 -12.61 28.67
C LEU A 312 8.63 -12.10 29.08
N THR A 313 7.61 -12.28 28.27
CA THR A 313 6.24 -11.88 28.61
C THR A 313 5.79 -12.52 29.92
N ARG A 314 6.09 -13.82 30.14
CA ARG A 314 5.80 -14.50 31.40
C ARG A 314 6.63 -13.97 32.57
N LYS A 315 7.91 -13.63 32.36
CA LYS A 315 8.79 -13.11 33.40
C LYS A 315 8.43 -11.67 33.79
N SER A 316 8.07 -10.82 32.85
CA SER A 316 7.66 -9.44 33.13
C SER A 316 6.39 -9.41 33.98
N SER A 317 5.41 -10.29 33.72
CA SER A 317 4.22 -10.42 34.55
C SER A 317 4.51 -10.80 35.99
N GLY A 318 5.63 -11.45 36.29
CA GLY A 318 6.07 -11.85 37.64
C GLY A 318 7.11 -10.92 38.30
N SER A 319 7.58 -9.89 37.59
CA SER A 319 8.62 -8.96 38.08
C SER A 319 8.27 -7.50 37.75
N PRO A 320 7.69 -6.76 38.75
CA PRO A 320 7.28 -5.37 38.53
C PRO A 320 8.43 -4.46 38.05
N GLU A 321 9.67 -4.71 38.47
CA GLU A 321 10.84 -3.96 38.05
C GLU A 321 11.16 -4.17 36.56
N LEU A 322 11.12 -5.43 36.09
CA LEU A 322 11.37 -5.76 34.69
C LEU A 322 10.26 -5.22 33.79
N ASP A 323 9.02 -5.35 34.22
CA ASP A 323 7.88 -4.80 33.48
C ASP A 323 7.96 -3.28 33.34
N TYR A 324 8.31 -2.59 34.42
CA TYR A 324 8.53 -1.15 34.39
C TYR A 324 9.62 -0.75 33.37
N ARG A 325 10.78 -1.43 33.38
CA ARG A 325 11.86 -1.18 32.42
C ARG A 325 11.42 -1.41 30.97
N VAL A 326 10.70 -2.49 30.70
CA VAL A 326 10.15 -2.79 29.36
C VAL A 326 9.15 -1.71 28.93
N CYS A 327 8.25 -1.28 29.83
CA CYS A 327 7.31 -0.21 29.57
C CYS A 327 8.00 1.14 29.29
N GLN A 328 9.05 1.48 30.03
CA GLN A 328 9.84 2.71 29.80
C GLN A 328 10.53 2.68 28.44
N LEU A 329 11.19 1.55 28.11
CA LEU A 329 11.83 1.38 26.80
C LEU A 329 10.83 1.50 25.66
N ARG A 330 9.62 0.93 25.81
CA ARG A 330 8.54 1.02 24.82
C ARG A 330 8.13 2.48 24.59
N ARG A 331 7.95 3.26 25.68
CA ARG A 331 7.62 4.69 25.61
C ARG A 331 8.72 5.51 24.91
N VAL A 332 9.97 5.32 25.32
CA VAL A 332 11.12 6.02 24.72
C VAL A 332 11.21 5.74 23.22
N LEU A 333 11.08 4.47 22.84
CA LEU A 333 11.14 4.06 21.44
C LEU A 333 9.96 4.53 20.59
N GLN A 334 8.83 4.84 21.22
CA GLN A 334 7.65 5.44 20.58
C GLN A 334 7.66 6.97 20.62
N GLY A 335 8.76 7.60 21.09
CA GLY A 335 8.87 9.07 21.18
C GLY A 335 7.99 9.71 22.27
N GLN A 336 7.47 8.93 23.22
CA GLN A 336 6.65 9.47 24.31
C GLN A 336 7.51 10.00 25.46
N PRO A 337 7.14 11.13 26.10
CA PRO A 337 7.89 11.69 27.21
C PRO A 337 7.89 10.72 28.42
N ILE A 338 9.05 10.60 29.06
CA ILE A 338 9.22 9.83 30.29
C ILE A 338 8.48 10.58 31.40
N LYS A 339 7.43 9.99 32.02
CA LYS A 339 6.90 10.52 33.26
C LYS A 339 7.94 10.32 34.37
N PRO A 340 8.40 11.39 35.02
CA PRO A 340 9.25 11.23 36.21
C PRO A 340 8.49 10.47 37.30
N ARG A 341 9.24 9.72 38.12
CA ARG A 341 8.72 9.02 39.32
C ARG A 341 8.16 10.00 40.32
#